data_285c0273d112eb221a172a08080ab45f
#
_entry.id   285c0273d112eb221a172a08080ab45f
#
_cell.length_a   1.000
_cell.length_b   1.000
_cell.length_c   1.000
_cell.angle_alpha   90.00
_cell.angle_beta   90.00
_cell.angle_gamma   90.00
#
_symmetry.space_group_name_H-M   'P 1'
#
loop_
_entity.id
_entity.type
_entity.pdbx_description
1 polymer ?
#
loop_
_entity_poly.entity_id
_entity_poly.type
_entity_poly.pdbx_seq_one_letter_code
_entity_poly.pdbx_strand_id
1 'polypeptide(L)'
;MEFSAGKIAALLGGKLIGKAQAMVSDVAPIESAQPHHLSFITDAKYMPYLENTQAGAILVSEGLVANSDSLRARFEDSGQAVILVENARGAMGMLLQLVSKALNPAKQGIEEAVSISEGVAIPEDAYIGAFAYIGKNVQLGKGVQIYPNTYIGDNVVIGENTILYAGVKVYAHSVIGANCILHAGVVVGSDGFGFEPNAQGVDRKGP
;
A
#
# COMPACT_ATOMS: atom_id res chain seq x y z
N MET A 1 -2.13 -15.46 7.16
CA MET A 1 -2.51 -14.79 8.44
C MET A 1 -4.00 -14.89 8.57
N GLU A 2 -4.53 -15.23 9.75
CA GLU A 2 -5.96 -15.43 9.94
C GLU A 2 -6.57 -14.29 10.76
N PHE A 3 -7.76 -13.85 10.36
CA PHE A 3 -8.53 -12.82 11.06
C PHE A 3 -9.95 -13.31 11.31
N SER A 4 -10.49 -13.02 12.50
CA SER A 4 -11.91 -13.22 12.73
C SER A 4 -12.75 -12.09 12.11
N ALA A 5 -13.95 -12.41 11.67
CA ALA A 5 -14.90 -11.43 11.11
C ALA A 5 -15.17 -10.28 12.10
N GLY A 6 -15.25 -10.58 13.41
CA GLY A 6 -15.40 -9.57 14.45
C GLY A 6 -14.22 -8.60 14.52
N LYS A 7 -12.99 -9.09 14.37
CA LYS A 7 -11.79 -8.23 14.34
C LYS A 7 -11.77 -7.36 13.08
N ILE A 8 -12.14 -7.91 11.94
CA ILE A 8 -12.26 -7.15 10.68
C ILE A 8 -13.32 -6.06 10.82
N ALA A 9 -14.50 -6.39 11.34
CA ALA A 9 -15.56 -5.41 11.57
C ALA A 9 -15.12 -4.26 12.48
N ALA A 10 -14.44 -4.58 13.59
CA ALA A 10 -13.91 -3.57 14.50
C ALA A 10 -12.85 -2.67 13.85
N LEU A 11 -11.95 -3.22 13.05
CA LEU A 11 -10.91 -2.47 12.32
C LEU A 11 -11.49 -1.51 11.28
N LEU A 12 -12.59 -1.92 10.63
CA LEU A 12 -13.22 -1.15 9.56
C LEU A 12 -14.36 -0.24 10.06
N GLY A 13 -14.71 -0.30 11.35
CA GLY A 13 -15.88 0.39 11.91
C GLY A 13 -17.20 -0.14 11.35
N GLY A 14 -17.21 -1.38 10.85
CA GLY A 14 -18.36 -1.99 10.19
C GLY A 14 -19.33 -2.65 11.17
N LYS A 15 -20.61 -2.76 10.75
CA LYS A 15 -21.64 -3.46 11.48
C LYS A 15 -21.65 -4.94 11.14
N LEU A 16 -21.41 -5.78 12.14
CA LEU A 16 -21.36 -7.23 11.99
C LEU A 16 -22.76 -7.86 12.07
N ILE A 17 -23.05 -8.80 11.18
CA ILE A 17 -24.19 -9.70 11.18
C ILE A 17 -23.65 -11.12 11.04
N GLY A 18 -24.15 -12.06 11.87
CA GLY A 18 -23.72 -13.46 11.86
C GLY A 18 -22.51 -13.73 12.78
N LYS A 19 -21.69 -14.72 12.45
CA LYS A 19 -20.68 -15.28 13.36
C LYS A 19 -19.41 -14.44 13.47
N ALA A 20 -19.24 -13.75 14.58
CA ALA A 20 -18.05 -12.92 14.85
C ALA A 20 -16.72 -13.72 14.83
N GLN A 21 -16.77 -15.00 15.17
CA GLN A 21 -15.63 -15.91 15.22
C GLN A 21 -15.34 -16.59 13.86
N ALA A 22 -16.11 -16.30 12.80
CA ALA A 22 -15.78 -16.81 11.45
C ALA A 22 -14.36 -16.36 11.08
N MET A 23 -13.47 -17.34 10.81
CA MET A 23 -12.07 -17.09 10.50
C MET A 23 -11.85 -17.03 9.00
N VAL A 24 -11.10 -16.05 8.54
CA VAL A 24 -10.71 -15.90 7.14
C VAL A 24 -9.20 -15.66 7.04
N SER A 25 -8.58 -16.21 6.00
CA SER A 25 -7.13 -16.17 5.78
C SER A 25 -6.74 -15.67 4.40
N ASP A 26 -7.70 -15.60 3.47
CA ASP A 26 -7.48 -15.21 2.09
C ASP A 26 -8.70 -14.44 1.53
N VAL A 27 -8.56 -13.90 0.33
CA VAL A 27 -9.61 -13.12 -0.37
C VAL A 27 -9.97 -13.83 -1.67
N ALA A 28 -11.25 -13.93 -1.97
CA ALA A 28 -11.72 -14.49 -3.23
C ALA A 28 -12.99 -13.78 -3.76
N PRO A 29 -13.24 -13.86 -5.09
CA PRO A 29 -14.51 -13.43 -5.67
C PRO A 29 -15.69 -14.16 -5.02
N ILE A 30 -16.83 -13.47 -4.86
CA ILE A 30 -18.02 -13.98 -4.16
C ILE A 30 -18.55 -15.28 -4.78
N GLU A 31 -18.39 -15.45 -6.09
CA GLU A 31 -18.86 -16.60 -6.85
C GLU A 31 -18.11 -17.90 -6.56
N SER A 32 -16.82 -17.78 -6.18
CA SER A 32 -15.93 -18.93 -5.96
C SER A 32 -15.38 -19.01 -4.54
N ALA A 33 -15.83 -18.13 -3.65
CA ALA A 33 -15.34 -18.07 -2.29
C ALA A 33 -15.62 -19.36 -1.51
N GLN A 34 -14.68 -19.73 -0.65
CA GLN A 34 -14.71 -20.87 0.27
C GLN A 34 -14.80 -20.38 1.73
N PRO A 35 -15.07 -21.25 2.72
CA PRO A 35 -15.26 -20.82 4.12
C PRO A 35 -14.10 -20.05 4.76
N HIS A 36 -12.88 -20.19 4.26
CA HIS A 36 -11.71 -19.45 4.73
C HIS A 36 -11.45 -18.14 3.97
N HIS A 37 -12.32 -17.79 3.01
CA HIS A 37 -12.18 -16.55 2.25
C HIS A 37 -13.01 -15.41 2.81
N LEU A 38 -12.44 -14.21 2.77
CA LEU A 38 -13.13 -12.95 2.81
C LEU A 38 -13.52 -12.56 1.38
N SER A 39 -14.76 -12.14 1.18
CA SER A 39 -15.22 -11.58 -0.09
C SER A 39 -15.81 -10.18 0.10
N PHE A 40 -16.15 -9.49 -0.98
CA PHE A 40 -16.77 -8.18 -0.89
C PHE A 40 -17.76 -7.91 -2.04
N ILE A 41 -18.80 -7.12 -1.75
CA ILE A 41 -19.83 -6.70 -2.70
C ILE A 41 -19.92 -5.18 -2.72
N THR A 42 -19.72 -4.62 -3.91
CA THR A 42 -19.78 -3.16 -4.17
C THR A 42 -20.83 -2.77 -5.19
N ASP A 43 -21.50 -3.75 -5.82
CA ASP A 43 -22.44 -3.54 -6.91
C ASP A 43 -23.63 -4.47 -6.71
N ALA A 44 -24.85 -3.94 -6.92
CA ALA A 44 -26.11 -4.67 -6.73
C ALA A 44 -26.20 -5.96 -7.54
N LYS A 45 -25.55 -6.05 -8.69
CA LYS A 45 -25.53 -7.27 -9.53
C LYS A 45 -24.94 -8.49 -8.83
N TYR A 46 -24.09 -8.28 -7.79
CA TYR A 46 -23.49 -9.37 -7.02
C TYR A 46 -24.31 -9.75 -5.78
N MET A 47 -25.33 -8.97 -5.41
CA MET A 47 -26.17 -9.26 -4.24
C MET A 47 -26.83 -10.65 -4.28
N PRO A 48 -27.30 -11.18 -5.44
CA PRO A 48 -27.85 -12.53 -5.50
C PRO A 48 -26.90 -13.64 -5.06
N TYR A 49 -25.60 -13.44 -5.17
CA TYR A 49 -24.61 -14.43 -4.73
C TYR A 49 -24.56 -14.60 -3.21
N LEU A 50 -25.07 -13.63 -2.42
CA LEU A 50 -25.15 -13.75 -0.96
C LEU A 50 -25.96 -14.98 -0.51
N GLU A 51 -26.93 -15.42 -1.31
CA GLU A 51 -27.77 -16.57 -0.95
C GLU A 51 -27.01 -17.89 -0.96
N ASN A 52 -26.05 -18.05 -1.88
CA ASN A 52 -25.37 -19.31 -2.16
C ASN A 52 -23.86 -19.30 -1.89
N THR A 53 -23.29 -18.17 -1.48
CA THR A 53 -21.85 -18.07 -1.23
C THR A 53 -21.40 -18.97 -0.08
N GLN A 54 -20.17 -19.51 -0.21
CA GLN A 54 -19.49 -20.24 0.85
C GLN A 54 -18.46 -19.34 1.62
N ALA A 55 -18.36 -18.06 1.27
CA ALA A 55 -17.40 -17.15 1.94
C ALA A 55 -17.62 -17.13 3.46
N GLY A 56 -16.52 -17.25 4.23
CA GLY A 56 -16.60 -17.18 5.69
C GLY A 56 -16.98 -15.78 6.20
N ALA A 57 -16.55 -14.74 5.50
CA ALA A 57 -16.96 -13.37 5.77
C ALA A 57 -17.13 -12.57 4.47
N ILE A 58 -18.10 -11.63 4.45
CA ILE A 58 -18.39 -10.80 3.28
C ILE A 58 -18.49 -9.33 3.71
N LEU A 59 -17.71 -8.45 3.07
CA LEU A 59 -17.90 -7.01 3.17
C LEU A 59 -18.99 -6.57 2.20
N VAL A 60 -19.99 -5.86 2.68
CA VAL A 60 -21.10 -5.35 1.85
C VAL A 60 -21.25 -3.85 2.07
N SER A 61 -21.37 -3.09 0.97
CA SER A 61 -21.67 -1.67 1.08
C SER A 61 -23.09 -1.45 1.61
N GLU A 62 -23.23 -0.65 2.67
CA GLU A 62 -24.53 -0.40 3.34
C GLU A 62 -25.61 0.08 2.37
N GLY A 63 -25.25 0.92 1.40
CA GLY A 63 -26.17 1.43 0.38
C GLY A 63 -26.81 0.37 -0.54
N LEU A 64 -26.28 -0.86 -0.54
CA LEU A 64 -26.87 -2.00 -1.28
C LEU A 64 -27.91 -2.77 -0.48
N VAL A 65 -28.04 -2.51 0.82
CA VAL A 65 -28.88 -3.26 1.74
C VAL A 65 -30.11 -2.42 2.11
N ALA A 66 -31.24 -2.66 1.44
CA ALA A 66 -32.48 -1.97 1.74
C ALA A 66 -33.04 -2.36 3.12
N ASN A 67 -32.87 -3.63 3.53
CA ASN A 67 -33.27 -4.12 4.84
C ASN A 67 -32.25 -5.14 5.37
N SER A 68 -31.72 -4.89 6.57
CA SER A 68 -30.77 -5.79 7.23
C SER A 68 -31.41 -7.05 7.84
N ASP A 69 -32.73 -7.12 7.95
CA ASP A 69 -33.41 -8.26 8.59
C ASP A 69 -33.31 -9.52 7.75
N SER A 70 -33.35 -9.40 6.41
CA SER A 70 -33.12 -10.53 5.50
C SER A 70 -31.71 -11.10 5.64
N LEU A 71 -30.70 -10.24 5.80
CA LEU A 71 -29.32 -10.66 6.04
C LEU A 71 -29.18 -11.34 7.41
N ARG A 72 -29.84 -10.83 8.44
CA ARG A 72 -29.85 -11.47 9.77
C ARG A 72 -30.45 -12.87 9.68
N ALA A 73 -31.65 -13.00 9.10
CA ALA A 73 -32.30 -14.29 8.93
C ALA A 73 -31.41 -15.32 8.18
N ARG A 74 -30.60 -14.84 7.21
CA ARG A 74 -29.72 -15.72 6.44
C ARG A 74 -28.41 -16.08 7.16
N PHE A 75 -27.81 -15.15 7.91
CA PHE A 75 -26.43 -15.28 8.40
C PHE A 75 -26.33 -15.55 9.91
N GLU A 76 -27.37 -15.30 10.72
CA GLU A 76 -27.31 -15.40 12.17
C GLU A 76 -26.83 -16.79 12.65
N ASP A 77 -27.32 -17.86 12.01
CA ASP A 77 -26.99 -19.26 12.36
C ASP A 77 -26.16 -19.98 11.29
N SER A 78 -25.68 -19.29 10.27
CA SER A 78 -25.02 -19.93 9.10
C SER A 78 -23.56 -20.32 9.33
N GLY A 79 -22.94 -19.86 10.40
CA GLY A 79 -21.50 -19.99 10.60
C GLY A 79 -20.66 -18.97 9.82
N GLN A 80 -21.28 -18.15 8.97
CA GLN A 80 -20.70 -17.11 8.16
C GLN A 80 -20.89 -15.72 8.79
N ALA A 81 -20.29 -14.68 8.23
CA ALA A 81 -20.45 -13.31 8.68
C ALA A 81 -20.64 -12.34 7.50
N VAL A 82 -21.49 -11.34 7.70
CA VAL A 82 -21.59 -10.16 6.83
C VAL A 82 -21.15 -8.95 7.64
N ILE A 83 -20.31 -8.13 7.04
CA ILE A 83 -19.82 -6.89 7.63
C ILE A 83 -20.30 -5.75 6.74
N LEU A 84 -21.24 -4.96 7.25
CA LEU A 84 -21.77 -3.79 6.56
C LEU A 84 -20.82 -2.63 6.79
N VAL A 85 -20.38 -2.00 5.72
CA VAL A 85 -19.49 -0.84 5.71
C VAL A 85 -20.01 0.20 4.73
N GLU A 86 -19.67 1.47 4.92
CA GLU A 86 -20.10 2.54 4.02
C GLU A 86 -19.65 2.26 2.58
N ASN A 87 -18.39 1.84 2.38
CA ASN A 87 -17.79 1.53 1.08
C ASN A 87 -16.94 0.25 1.18
N ALA A 88 -17.49 -0.87 0.71
CA ALA A 88 -16.81 -2.17 0.79
C ALA A 88 -15.50 -2.23 -0.03
N ARG A 89 -15.38 -1.48 -1.14
CA ARG A 89 -14.15 -1.41 -1.93
C ARG A 89 -13.04 -0.68 -1.15
N GLY A 90 -13.36 0.48 -0.58
CA GLY A 90 -12.43 1.23 0.25
C GLY A 90 -12.01 0.44 1.49
N ALA A 91 -12.96 -0.21 2.16
CA ALA A 91 -12.72 -1.07 3.32
C ALA A 91 -11.78 -2.24 2.99
N MET A 92 -11.98 -2.91 1.83
CA MET A 92 -11.08 -3.95 1.35
C MET A 92 -9.67 -3.41 1.10
N GLY A 93 -9.54 -2.25 0.45
CA GLY A 93 -8.25 -1.58 0.23
C GLY A 93 -7.52 -1.29 1.54
N MET A 94 -8.21 -0.75 2.55
CA MET A 94 -7.65 -0.51 3.89
C MET A 94 -7.18 -1.81 4.55
N LEU A 95 -7.97 -2.87 4.48
CA LEU A 95 -7.61 -4.17 5.06
C LEU A 95 -6.37 -4.76 4.39
N LEU A 96 -6.29 -4.71 3.06
CA LEU A 96 -5.12 -5.19 2.32
C LEU A 96 -3.85 -4.39 2.66
N GLN A 97 -3.96 -3.08 2.85
CA GLN A 97 -2.85 -2.25 3.32
C GLN A 97 -2.39 -2.63 4.72
N LEU A 98 -3.32 -2.89 5.65
CA LEU A 98 -2.99 -3.34 7.01
C LEU A 98 -2.29 -4.70 7.01
N VAL A 99 -2.79 -5.64 6.22
CA VAL A 99 -2.16 -6.96 6.04
C VAL A 99 -0.77 -6.82 5.42
N SER A 100 -0.62 -6.00 4.37
CA SER A 100 0.67 -5.74 3.73
C SER A 100 1.70 -5.16 4.71
N LYS A 101 1.30 -4.17 5.52
CA LYS A 101 2.17 -3.61 6.57
C LYS A 101 2.57 -4.64 7.63
N ALA A 102 1.65 -5.52 8.00
CA ALA A 102 1.92 -6.57 8.99
C ALA A 102 2.87 -7.66 8.46
N LEU A 103 2.76 -7.98 7.16
CA LEU A 103 3.64 -8.96 6.49
C LEU A 103 5.01 -8.37 6.13
N ASN A 104 5.07 -7.07 5.88
CA ASN A 104 6.27 -6.35 5.49
C ASN A 104 6.50 -5.17 6.47
N PRO A 105 6.90 -5.44 7.71
CA PRO A 105 7.18 -4.38 8.66
C PRO A 105 8.27 -3.46 8.11
N ALA A 106 8.11 -2.15 8.35
CA ALA A 106 9.11 -1.18 7.96
C ALA A 106 10.45 -1.55 8.60
N LYS A 107 11.50 -1.61 7.79
CA LYS A 107 12.86 -1.79 8.28
C LYS A 107 13.35 -0.51 8.95
N GLN A 108 14.35 -0.62 9.80
CA GLN A 108 15.03 0.52 10.45
C GLN A 108 16.53 0.29 10.49
N GLY A 109 17.27 1.40 10.59
CA GLY A 109 18.71 1.39 10.71
C GLY A 109 19.45 1.46 9.38
N ILE A 110 20.76 1.49 9.47
CA ILE A 110 21.66 1.61 8.33
C ILE A 110 22.42 0.29 8.20
N GLU A 111 22.30 -0.35 7.03
CA GLU A 111 23.05 -1.57 6.72
C GLU A 111 24.53 -1.27 6.46
N GLU A 112 25.37 -2.32 6.39
CA GLU A 112 26.78 -2.18 6.06
C GLU A 112 27.00 -1.72 4.60
N ALA A 113 28.19 -1.18 4.32
CA ALA A 113 28.61 -0.72 3.00
C ALA A 113 27.72 0.38 2.37
N VAL A 114 27.10 1.23 3.19
CA VAL A 114 26.39 2.44 2.75
C VAL A 114 27.39 3.59 2.62
N SER A 115 27.25 4.41 1.56
CA SER A 115 28.00 5.65 1.39
C SER A 115 27.10 6.86 1.65
N ILE A 116 27.35 7.58 2.72
CA ILE A 116 26.63 8.80 3.10
C ILE A 116 27.58 9.97 3.11
N SER A 117 27.28 11.05 2.40
CA SER A 117 28.08 12.26 2.39
C SER A 117 28.07 12.94 3.77
N GLU A 118 29.19 13.59 4.12
CA GLU A 118 29.34 14.29 5.38
C GLU A 118 28.24 15.35 5.58
N GLY A 119 27.74 15.47 6.81
CA GLY A 119 26.71 16.45 7.19
C GLY A 119 25.26 16.08 6.82
N VAL A 120 25.02 14.93 6.20
CA VAL A 120 23.65 14.46 5.94
C VAL A 120 23.04 13.87 7.21
N ALA A 121 21.92 14.45 7.67
CA ALA A 121 21.19 13.95 8.83
C ALA A 121 20.27 12.78 8.41
N ILE A 122 20.44 11.63 9.06
CA ILE A 122 19.59 10.46 8.86
C ILE A 122 18.57 10.39 10.02
N PRO A 123 17.25 10.38 9.75
CA PRO A 123 16.25 10.19 10.79
C PRO A 123 16.41 8.82 11.50
N GLU A 124 16.17 8.77 12.81
CA GLU A 124 16.32 7.54 13.62
C GLU A 124 15.42 6.38 13.15
N ASP A 125 14.27 6.71 12.60
CA ASP A 125 13.28 5.77 12.08
C ASP A 125 13.46 5.43 10.59
N ALA A 126 14.53 5.95 9.95
CA ALA A 126 14.85 5.65 8.56
C ALA A 126 15.50 4.26 8.41
N TYR A 127 15.37 3.70 7.21
CA TYR A 127 16.13 2.53 6.77
C TYR A 127 16.99 2.87 5.57
N ILE A 128 18.27 2.51 5.62
CA ILE A 128 19.22 2.67 4.53
C ILE A 128 19.86 1.31 4.24
N GLY A 129 19.52 0.74 3.10
CA GLY A 129 20.00 -0.56 2.65
C GLY A 129 21.44 -0.54 2.10
N ALA A 130 22.06 -1.70 2.10
CA ALA A 130 23.45 -1.88 1.66
C ALA A 130 23.72 -1.31 0.25
N PHE A 131 24.90 -0.75 0.06
CA PHE A 131 25.36 -0.15 -1.19
C PHE A 131 24.52 1.05 -1.67
N ALA A 132 23.68 1.63 -0.81
CA ALA A 132 23.07 2.90 -1.11
C ALA A 132 24.11 4.02 -1.09
N TYR A 133 23.99 4.98 -2.01
CA TYR A 133 24.75 6.20 -2.05
C TYR A 133 23.85 7.40 -1.76
N ILE A 134 24.23 8.24 -0.80
CA ILE A 134 23.52 9.46 -0.43
C ILE A 134 24.46 10.64 -0.59
N GLY A 135 24.16 11.51 -1.55
CA GLY A 135 24.94 12.67 -1.93
C GLY A 135 24.91 13.79 -0.89
N LYS A 136 25.60 14.90 -1.20
CA LYS A 136 25.71 16.07 -0.32
C LYS A 136 24.37 16.81 -0.18
N ASN A 137 24.14 17.40 0.99
CA ASN A 137 22.96 18.22 1.27
C ASN A 137 21.62 17.52 1.04
N VAL A 138 21.59 16.18 1.02
CA VAL A 138 20.34 15.42 0.91
C VAL A 138 19.54 15.62 2.19
N GLN A 139 18.25 15.87 2.04
CA GLN A 139 17.30 15.99 3.13
C GLN A 139 16.34 14.79 3.11
N LEU A 140 16.29 14.04 4.21
CA LEU A 140 15.45 12.86 4.37
C LEU A 140 14.38 13.10 5.41
N GLY A 141 13.13 12.85 5.06
CA GLY A 141 12.00 12.86 5.97
C GLY A 141 11.98 11.65 6.91
N LYS A 142 11.18 11.72 7.98
CA LYS A 142 10.99 10.63 8.94
C LYS A 142 10.42 9.39 8.25
N GLY A 143 10.79 8.20 8.73
CA GLY A 143 10.27 6.94 8.24
C GLY A 143 10.62 6.59 6.79
N VAL A 144 11.58 7.30 6.17
CA VAL A 144 12.02 7.02 4.81
C VAL A 144 12.66 5.63 4.72
N GLN A 145 12.34 4.89 3.66
CA GLN A 145 12.88 3.55 3.41
C GLN A 145 13.70 3.56 2.12
N ILE A 146 15.01 3.47 2.22
CA ILE A 146 15.92 3.45 1.08
C ILE A 146 16.51 2.06 0.96
N TYR A 147 16.07 1.32 -0.05
CA TYR A 147 16.50 -0.07 -0.25
C TYR A 147 17.87 -0.16 -0.94
N PRO A 148 18.51 -1.35 -0.94
CA PRO A 148 19.85 -1.54 -1.45
C PRO A 148 20.11 -1.03 -2.87
N ASN A 149 21.35 -0.62 -3.14
CA ASN A 149 21.80 -0.12 -4.46
C ASN A 149 21.05 1.13 -4.96
N THR A 150 20.40 1.87 -4.09
CA THR A 150 19.74 3.15 -4.42
C THR A 150 20.80 4.26 -4.52
N TYR A 151 20.71 5.08 -5.57
CA TYR A 151 21.54 6.28 -5.73
C TYR A 151 20.70 7.53 -5.50
N ILE A 152 21.15 8.40 -4.61
CA ILE A 152 20.54 9.70 -4.32
C ILE A 152 21.62 10.77 -4.53
N GLY A 153 21.42 11.59 -5.56
CA GLY A 153 22.34 12.66 -5.93
C GLY A 153 22.33 13.84 -4.93
N ASP A 154 23.18 14.82 -5.17
CA ASP A 154 23.33 15.99 -4.31
C ASP A 154 22.07 16.87 -4.29
N ASN A 155 21.80 17.53 -3.16
CA ASN A 155 20.68 18.47 -2.98
C ASN A 155 19.28 17.87 -3.24
N VAL A 156 19.12 16.57 -3.10
CA VAL A 156 17.82 15.89 -3.21
C VAL A 156 17.03 16.04 -1.92
N VAL A 157 15.73 16.24 -2.04
CA VAL A 157 14.79 16.25 -0.92
C VAL A 157 13.83 15.07 -1.04
N ILE A 158 13.69 14.26 0.01
CA ILE A 158 12.75 13.13 0.07
C ILE A 158 11.86 13.31 1.29
N GLY A 159 10.55 13.36 1.04
CA GLY A 159 9.53 13.52 2.09
C GLY A 159 9.34 12.27 2.94
N GLU A 160 8.67 12.48 4.07
CA GLU A 160 8.42 11.42 5.07
C GLU A 160 7.67 10.19 4.52
N ASN A 161 7.96 9.03 5.12
CA ASN A 161 7.37 7.73 4.79
C ASN A 161 7.49 7.32 3.31
N THR A 162 8.41 7.94 2.57
CA THR A 162 8.65 7.60 1.16
C THR A 162 9.53 6.36 1.07
N ILE A 163 9.19 5.47 0.15
CA ILE A 163 9.88 4.20 -0.07
C ILE A 163 10.58 4.24 -1.44
N LEU A 164 11.89 4.08 -1.44
CA LEU A 164 12.70 3.90 -2.62
C LEU A 164 13.17 2.45 -2.68
N TYR A 165 12.56 1.65 -3.56
CA TYR A 165 12.96 0.25 -3.72
C TYR A 165 14.32 0.11 -4.37
N ALA A 166 14.87 -1.12 -4.33
CA ALA A 166 16.24 -1.42 -4.74
C ALA A 166 16.59 -0.89 -6.14
N GLY A 167 17.75 -0.24 -6.25
CA GLY A 167 18.27 0.27 -7.52
C GLY A 167 17.57 1.52 -8.07
N VAL A 168 16.71 2.17 -7.30
CA VAL A 168 16.17 3.51 -7.64
C VAL A 168 17.30 4.51 -7.76
N LYS A 169 17.22 5.40 -8.76
CA LYS A 169 18.18 6.48 -8.98
C LYS A 169 17.46 7.81 -8.98
N VAL A 170 17.87 8.68 -8.05
CA VAL A 170 17.37 10.06 -7.95
C VAL A 170 18.49 11.01 -8.26
N TYR A 171 18.38 11.73 -9.37
CA TYR A 171 19.39 12.71 -9.78
C TYR A 171 19.36 13.97 -8.89
N ALA A 172 20.47 14.71 -8.93
CA ALA A 172 20.64 15.89 -8.12
C ALA A 172 19.49 16.90 -8.29
N HIS A 173 19.22 17.68 -7.22
CA HIS A 173 18.18 18.72 -7.16
C HIS A 173 16.73 18.24 -7.32
N SER A 174 16.48 16.93 -7.35
CA SER A 174 15.13 16.39 -7.39
C SER A 174 14.41 16.51 -6.04
N VAL A 175 13.10 16.71 -6.09
CA VAL A 175 12.26 16.76 -4.89
C VAL A 175 11.18 15.67 -5.01
N ILE A 176 11.14 14.76 -4.03
CA ILE A 176 10.14 13.70 -3.90
C ILE A 176 9.31 14.00 -2.67
N GLY A 177 7.98 14.04 -2.82
CA GLY A 177 7.06 14.32 -1.73
C GLY A 177 6.99 13.21 -0.68
N ALA A 178 6.13 13.39 0.32
CA ALA A 178 5.86 12.39 1.36
C ALA A 178 4.98 11.25 0.83
N ASN A 179 5.09 10.07 1.48
CA ASN A 179 4.27 8.87 1.21
C ASN A 179 4.33 8.37 -0.24
N CYS A 180 5.42 8.65 -0.95
CA CYS A 180 5.65 8.15 -2.31
C CYS A 180 6.23 6.73 -2.27
N ILE A 181 5.95 5.97 -3.33
CA ILE A 181 6.57 4.65 -3.54
C ILE A 181 7.21 4.64 -4.93
N LEU A 182 8.53 4.51 -4.97
CA LEU A 182 9.30 4.36 -6.19
C LEU A 182 9.75 2.91 -6.32
N HIS A 183 9.26 2.22 -7.33
CA HIS A 183 9.59 0.81 -7.55
C HIS A 183 11.01 0.62 -8.11
N ALA A 184 11.52 -0.61 -7.99
CA ALA A 184 12.89 -0.94 -8.35
C ALA A 184 13.26 -0.48 -9.78
N GLY A 185 14.44 0.12 -9.91
CA GLY A 185 14.97 0.61 -11.17
C GLY A 185 14.39 1.93 -11.70
N VAL A 186 13.45 2.55 -10.98
CA VAL A 186 12.93 3.88 -11.36
C VAL A 186 14.06 4.92 -11.35
N VAL A 187 14.07 5.78 -12.35
CA VAL A 187 14.97 6.92 -12.47
C VAL A 187 14.16 8.22 -12.41
N VAL A 188 14.55 9.14 -11.54
CA VAL A 188 13.91 10.44 -11.34
C VAL A 188 14.94 11.55 -11.58
N GLY A 189 14.54 12.61 -12.28
CA GLY A 189 15.37 13.79 -12.49
C GLY A 189 16.43 13.62 -13.57
N SER A 190 16.27 12.64 -14.47
CA SER A 190 17.10 12.58 -15.69
C SER A 190 16.84 13.80 -16.56
N ASP A 191 17.85 14.16 -17.36
CA ASP A 191 17.76 15.32 -18.25
C ASP A 191 16.53 15.29 -19.13
N GLY A 192 15.86 16.43 -19.22
CA GLY A 192 14.74 16.64 -20.14
C GLY A 192 15.20 16.65 -21.60
N PHE A 193 14.25 16.50 -22.51
CA PHE A 193 14.50 16.61 -23.95
C PHE A 193 14.62 18.10 -24.34
N GLY A 194 15.78 18.69 -24.02
CA GLY A 194 16.09 20.11 -24.27
C GLY A 194 17.21 20.24 -25.30
N PHE A 195 16.96 19.79 -26.56
CA PHE A 195 17.92 19.96 -27.64
C PHE A 195 17.48 21.09 -28.58
N GLU A 196 18.43 21.93 -28.97
CA GLU A 196 18.22 22.95 -30.00
C GLU A 196 19.08 22.60 -31.22
N PRO A 197 18.48 22.37 -32.40
CA PRO A 197 19.27 22.17 -33.63
C PRO A 197 19.98 23.46 -33.99
N ASN A 198 21.26 23.37 -34.33
CA ASN A 198 22.08 24.45 -34.87
C ASN A 198 22.81 24.02 -36.15
N ALA A 199 23.54 24.92 -36.75
CA ALA A 199 24.26 24.66 -38.00
C ALA A 199 25.37 23.59 -37.90
N GLN A 200 25.77 23.23 -36.67
CA GLN A 200 26.84 22.25 -36.40
C GLN A 200 26.29 20.92 -35.87
N GLY A 201 24.97 20.80 -35.68
CA GLY A 201 24.31 19.61 -35.18
C GLY A 201 23.19 19.93 -34.18
N VAL A 202 23.18 19.21 -33.08
CA VAL A 202 22.18 19.38 -32.03
C VAL A 202 22.91 19.66 -30.71
N ASP A 203 22.70 20.85 -30.14
CA ASP A 203 23.21 21.21 -28.83
C ASP A 203 22.15 20.95 -27.75
N ARG A 204 22.62 20.47 -26.59
CA ARG A 204 21.79 20.34 -25.41
C ARG A 204 21.63 21.71 -24.76
N LYS A 205 20.40 22.21 -24.59
CA LYS A 205 20.16 23.30 -23.66
C LYS A 205 20.36 22.77 -22.22
N GLY A 206 21.23 23.41 -21.47
CA GLY A 206 21.40 23.13 -20.05
C GLY A 206 20.08 23.33 -19.29
N PRO A 207 20.02 22.85 -18.03
CA PRO A 207 18.87 23.03 -17.17
C PRO A 207 18.56 24.51 -16.95
#